data_9dae68aafed4e31af5319bc31289a7fe
#
_entry.id   9dae68aafed4e31af5319bc31289a7fe
#
_cell.length_a   1.000
_cell.length_b   1.000
_cell.length_c   1.000
_cell.angle_alpha   90.00
_cell.angle_beta   90.00
_cell.angle_gamma   90.00
#
_symmetry.space_group_name_H-M   'P 1'
#
loop_
_entity.id
_entity.type
_entity.pdbx_description
1 polymer ?
#
loop_
_entity_poly.entity_id
_entity_poly.type
_entity_poly.pdbx_seq_one_letter_code
_entity_poly.pdbx_strand_id
1 'polypeptide(L)'
;VKLLDLHAHNVFSIGTIDIDLRNRGLLLVTGWSNDDNNGNMAGKSSVANHCVSWGLYGRTVHGVKADAVINTSITNAKHCGVTLHFEGIDGKVYRIYRARKPNSLKLAVATTYEVGSGEEIWHDLSKRNEKDTQELINSLLGRDHKTFIQSDFFGQGREVSFLALTGSEQRAVIEEILPLTSLEQWHENATTKWRSAKEQVERTRVDYRAQAERVTMAHDHYKGLSTQMDNWYADNLITLGSARSKLNTIQLTSSGIVTELKALKSALPSEGTTQEALDANNIKIHTLTSQNNTHGYKIDQLTGDIDRRSSRPDVCMSCDQALPPERIKENGIELVADQAMRDILVKQRAENDAKLYNLQADVGICNEALVLEGRLAEKDKEVIFVEKVRQLEAAVNPFSMPRQLASEQKAKENELLDGYRLLLVRDEQRRDDYSFWKQAFGKDIKTLLFDRVCPFLEAKTNEYLADMNNGQIKVKFSTTRMMKSGDEKDQFCVTASSDTGSNIFELFSGAEKQLTSFAVGMALSDLAGMQTEGASSFMILDEPFLYQSPENCENLINFITTKLKNKSTILLISNEDNLSNLVSNRVHVVKNKGVTSIAG
;
A
#
# COMPACT_ATOMS: atom_id res chain seq x y z
N VAL A 1 -18.36 5.27 -23.66
CA VAL A 1 -17.67 5.00 -24.94
C VAL A 1 -18.70 4.71 -26.01
N LYS A 2 -18.65 5.42 -27.15
CA LYS A 2 -19.52 5.19 -28.31
C LYS A 2 -18.67 4.93 -29.55
N LEU A 3 -19.01 3.91 -30.33
CA LEU A 3 -18.45 3.76 -31.66
C LEU A 3 -19.16 4.73 -32.63
N LEU A 4 -18.38 5.41 -33.45
CA LEU A 4 -18.90 6.42 -34.37
C LEU A 4 -18.93 5.91 -35.81
N ASP A 5 -17.84 5.32 -36.26
CA ASP A 5 -17.75 4.66 -37.56
C ASP A 5 -16.64 3.60 -37.61
N LEU A 6 -16.74 2.72 -38.58
CA LEU A 6 -15.81 1.62 -38.87
C LEU A 6 -15.44 1.65 -40.34
N HIS A 7 -14.16 1.80 -40.62
CA HIS A 7 -13.59 1.61 -41.95
C HIS A 7 -12.64 0.42 -41.91
N ALA A 8 -12.80 -0.51 -42.79
CA ALA A 8 -11.90 -1.66 -42.89
C ALA A 8 -11.50 -1.95 -44.35
N HIS A 9 -10.23 -2.30 -44.52
CA HIS A 9 -9.65 -2.57 -45.85
C HIS A 9 -8.73 -3.78 -45.81
N ASN A 10 -8.97 -4.75 -46.71
CA ASN A 10 -8.17 -5.95 -46.96
C ASN A 10 -7.92 -6.81 -45.70
N VAL A 11 -8.86 -6.85 -44.75
CA VAL A 11 -8.75 -7.62 -43.52
C VAL A 11 -9.84 -8.68 -43.40
N PHE A 12 -9.51 -9.81 -42.82
CA PHE A 12 -10.40 -10.96 -42.68
C PHE A 12 -10.97 -11.40 -44.04
N SER A 13 -12.30 -11.47 -44.17
CA SER A 13 -12.95 -11.69 -45.48
C SER A 13 -13.25 -10.39 -46.23
N ILE A 14 -12.91 -9.23 -45.68
CA ILE A 14 -13.35 -7.93 -46.16
C ILE A 14 -12.41 -7.39 -47.25
N GLY A 15 -12.99 -6.83 -48.32
CA GLY A 15 -12.28 -5.98 -49.26
C GLY A 15 -12.21 -4.55 -48.74
N THR A 16 -13.31 -3.81 -48.90
CA THR A 16 -13.44 -2.44 -48.31
C THR A 16 -14.85 -2.28 -47.78
N ILE A 17 -14.96 -1.77 -46.57
CA ILE A 17 -16.24 -1.41 -45.94
C ILE A 17 -16.12 -0.09 -45.21
N ASP A 18 -17.24 0.67 -45.22
CA ASP A 18 -17.45 1.89 -44.49
C ASP A 18 -18.82 1.83 -43.81
N ILE A 19 -18.86 1.89 -42.48
CA ILE A 19 -20.09 1.77 -41.71
C ILE A 19 -20.20 2.91 -40.72
N ASP A 20 -21.26 3.69 -40.86
CA ASP A 20 -21.66 4.66 -39.84
C ASP A 20 -22.36 3.93 -38.69
N LEU A 21 -21.79 4.05 -37.49
CA LEU A 21 -22.25 3.41 -36.25
C LEU A 21 -22.90 4.41 -35.26
N ARG A 22 -23.01 5.68 -35.63
CA ARG A 22 -23.47 6.75 -34.73
C ARG A 22 -24.95 6.58 -34.41
N ASN A 23 -25.26 6.34 -33.13
CA ASN A 23 -26.62 6.30 -32.61
C ASN A 23 -27.60 5.44 -33.45
N ARG A 24 -27.09 4.31 -33.97
CA ARG A 24 -27.87 3.41 -34.86
C ARG A 24 -28.89 2.58 -34.07
N GLY A 25 -28.81 2.57 -32.71
CA GLY A 25 -29.64 1.66 -31.92
C GLY A 25 -29.34 0.20 -32.26
N LEU A 26 -30.37 -0.59 -32.46
CA LEU A 26 -30.22 -1.98 -32.91
C LEU A 26 -29.95 -2.01 -34.40
N LEU A 27 -28.74 -2.41 -34.80
CA LEU A 27 -28.28 -2.53 -36.18
C LEU A 27 -28.08 -4.00 -36.53
N LEU A 28 -28.96 -4.51 -37.37
CA LEU A 28 -28.89 -5.90 -37.84
C LEU A 28 -27.88 -6.04 -39.00
N VAL A 29 -26.90 -6.93 -38.81
CA VAL A 29 -25.92 -7.30 -39.85
C VAL A 29 -26.32 -8.62 -40.45
N THR A 30 -26.82 -8.58 -41.69
CA THR A 30 -27.19 -9.74 -42.48
C THR A 30 -26.21 -9.92 -43.62
N GLY A 31 -26.22 -11.05 -44.28
CA GLY A 31 -25.33 -11.25 -45.41
C GLY A 31 -25.65 -12.46 -46.25
N TRP A 32 -25.16 -12.43 -47.51
CA TRP A 32 -25.25 -13.47 -48.46
C TRP A 32 -23.90 -13.81 -49.10
N SER A 33 -23.56 -15.08 -49.19
CA SER A 33 -22.35 -15.54 -49.88
C SER A 33 -22.75 -16.06 -51.25
N ASN A 34 -22.29 -15.38 -52.31
CA ASN A 34 -22.44 -15.87 -53.65
C ASN A 34 -21.49 -17.03 -53.95
N ASP A 35 -20.45 -17.19 -53.17
CA ASP A 35 -19.49 -18.28 -53.28
C ASP A 35 -20.10 -19.61 -52.81
N ASP A 36 -20.91 -19.56 -51.73
CA ASP A 36 -21.50 -20.71 -51.07
C ASP A 36 -23.03 -20.81 -51.31
N ASN A 37 -23.61 -19.80 -51.95
CA ASN A 37 -25.03 -19.63 -52.22
C ASN A 37 -25.91 -19.77 -50.96
N ASN A 38 -25.50 -19.17 -49.88
CA ASN A 38 -26.22 -19.16 -48.60
C ASN A 38 -25.87 -17.93 -47.72
N GLY A 39 -26.60 -17.74 -46.65
CA GLY A 39 -26.34 -16.65 -45.68
C GLY A 39 -25.15 -16.90 -44.72
N ASN A 40 -24.67 -18.14 -44.67
CA ASN A 40 -23.48 -18.46 -43.85
C ASN A 40 -22.19 -18.06 -44.59
N MET A 41 -21.12 -17.84 -43.83
CA MET A 41 -19.79 -17.46 -44.39
C MET A 41 -19.79 -16.17 -45.22
N ALA A 42 -20.82 -15.36 -45.19
CA ALA A 42 -20.92 -14.07 -45.89
C ALA A 42 -19.99 -12.97 -45.36
N GLY A 43 -19.30 -13.24 -44.24
CA GLY A 43 -18.36 -12.27 -43.62
C GLY A 43 -18.99 -11.36 -42.59
N LYS A 44 -20.23 -11.63 -42.13
CA LYS A 44 -20.93 -10.83 -41.12
C LYS A 44 -20.11 -10.64 -39.81
N SER A 45 -19.64 -11.76 -39.23
CA SER A 45 -18.82 -11.72 -38.02
C SER A 45 -17.45 -11.03 -38.27
N SER A 46 -16.92 -11.10 -39.51
CA SER A 46 -15.73 -10.34 -39.88
C SER A 46 -15.96 -8.84 -39.76
N VAL A 47 -17.11 -8.37 -40.20
CA VAL A 47 -17.47 -6.94 -40.21
C VAL A 47 -17.78 -6.46 -38.76
N ALA A 48 -18.72 -7.07 -38.11
CA ALA A 48 -19.26 -6.55 -36.84
C ALA A 48 -18.43 -6.95 -35.61
N ASN A 49 -17.78 -8.09 -35.64
CA ASN A 49 -17.04 -8.64 -34.50
C ASN A 49 -15.53 -8.51 -34.68
N HIS A 50 -14.96 -9.15 -35.73
CA HIS A 50 -13.51 -9.25 -35.85
C HIS A 50 -12.86 -7.89 -36.09
N CYS A 51 -13.44 -7.03 -36.93
CA CYS A 51 -12.91 -5.70 -37.19
C CYS A 51 -12.95 -4.82 -35.94
N VAL A 52 -14.05 -4.81 -35.20
CA VAL A 52 -14.17 -3.99 -33.98
C VAL A 52 -13.18 -4.47 -32.92
N SER A 53 -13.21 -5.78 -32.61
CA SER A 53 -12.33 -6.35 -31.58
C SER A 53 -10.84 -6.17 -31.93
N TRP A 54 -10.46 -6.46 -33.18
CA TRP A 54 -9.08 -6.32 -33.63
C TRP A 54 -8.66 -4.85 -33.72
N GLY A 55 -9.53 -3.98 -34.22
CA GLY A 55 -9.26 -2.53 -34.31
C GLY A 55 -8.99 -1.93 -32.94
N LEU A 56 -9.83 -2.21 -31.93
CA LEU A 56 -9.70 -1.69 -30.58
C LEU A 56 -8.50 -2.32 -29.84
N TYR A 57 -8.33 -3.65 -29.92
CA TYR A 57 -7.42 -4.39 -29.01
C TYR A 57 -6.27 -5.13 -29.70
N GLY A 58 -6.22 -5.19 -31.04
CA GLY A 58 -5.20 -5.94 -31.78
C GLY A 58 -5.37 -7.46 -31.73
N ARG A 59 -6.52 -7.92 -31.24
CA ARG A 59 -6.90 -9.33 -31.16
C ARG A 59 -8.37 -9.47 -31.51
N THR A 60 -8.74 -10.54 -32.22
CA THR A 60 -10.16 -10.89 -32.35
C THR A 60 -10.65 -11.58 -31.08
N VAL A 61 -11.95 -11.79 -30.98
CA VAL A 61 -12.57 -12.57 -29.91
C VAL A 61 -11.99 -13.99 -29.82
N HIS A 62 -11.62 -14.59 -30.97
CA HIS A 62 -10.95 -15.90 -31.05
C HIS A 62 -9.42 -15.84 -30.86
N GLY A 63 -8.88 -14.73 -30.42
CA GLY A 63 -7.44 -14.58 -30.19
C GLY A 63 -6.58 -14.43 -31.45
N VAL A 64 -7.18 -14.35 -32.64
CA VAL A 64 -6.45 -14.14 -33.91
C VAL A 64 -5.77 -12.77 -33.89
N LYS A 65 -4.51 -12.74 -34.29
CA LYS A 65 -3.64 -11.55 -34.27
C LYS A 65 -2.61 -11.59 -35.39
N ALA A 66 -1.84 -10.52 -35.48
CA ALA A 66 -0.75 -10.38 -36.45
C ALA A 66 -1.23 -10.54 -37.92
N ASP A 67 -0.46 -11.19 -38.77
CA ASP A 67 -0.74 -11.29 -40.21
C ASP A 67 -1.89 -12.25 -40.55
N ALA A 68 -2.36 -13.03 -39.58
CA ALA A 68 -3.53 -13.91 -39.80
C ALA A 68 -4.84 -13.13 -40.02
N VAL A 69 -4.85 -11.81 -39.79
CA VAL A 69 -6.00 -10.92 -40.06
C VAL A 69 -6.07 -10.48 -41.54
N ILE A 70 -5.02 -10.70 -42.34
CA ILE A 70 -4.95 -10.24 -43.72
C ILE A 70 -5.88 -11.09 -44.56
N ASN A 71 -6.65 -10.47 -45.46
CA ASN A 71 -7.49 -11.17 -46.39
C ASN A 71 -6.62 -11.94 -47.44
N THR A 72 -6.62 -13.26 -47.37
CA THR A 72 -5.83 -14.13 -48.23
C THR A 72 -6.43 -14.31 -49.64
N SER A 73 -7.70 -13.96 -49.83
CA SER A 73 -8.37 -13.98 -51.14
C SER A 73 -7.95 -12.81 -52.04
N ILE A 74 -7.27 -11.81 -51.50
CA ILE A 74 -6.78 -10.65 -52.24
C ILE A 74 -5.28 -10.82 -52.50
N THR A 75 -4.92 -11.02 -53.77
CA THR A 75 -3.52 -11.18 -54.18
C THR A 75 -2.73 -9.91 -53.87
N ASN A 76 -1.58 -10.03 -53.19
CA ASN A 76 -0.71 -8.93 -52.81
C ASN A 76 -1.42 -7.83 -51.98
N ALA A 77 -2.32 -8.21 -51.10
CA ALA A 77 -3.01 -7.27 -50.23
C ALA A 77 -2.02 -6.35 -49.49
N LYS A 78 -2.20 -5.04 -49.66
CA LYS A 78 -1.44 -3.96 -48.97
C LYS A 78 -2.37 -3.11 -48.18
N HIS A 79 -1.81 -2.35 -47.21
CA HIS A 79 -2.56 -1.46 -46.34
C HIS A 79 -3.75 -2.15 -45.66
N CYS A 80 -3.55 -3.40 -45.23
CA CYS A 80 -4.58 -4.19 -44.57
C CYS A 80 -4.85 -3.60 -43.20
N GLY A 81 -5.99 -2.98 -42.99
CA GLY A 81 -6.20 -2.23 -41.74
C GLY A 81 -7.65 -1.94 -41.40
N VAL A 82 -7.83 -1.51 -40.18
CA VAL A 82 -9.09 -1.03 -39.62
C VAL A 82 -8.86 0.35 -39.02
N THR A 83 -9.75 1.29 -39.35
CA THR A 83 -9.89 2.59 -38.69
C THR A 83 -11.20 2.59 -37.92
N LEU A 84 -11.14 2.97 -36.66
CA LEU A 84 -12.30 3.16 -35.80
C LEU A 84 -12.28 4.56 -35.23
N HIS A 85 -13.41 5.25 -35.35
CA HIS A 85 -13.66 6.45 -34.60
C HIS A 85 -14.56 6.14 -33.40
N PHE A 86 -14.22 6.68 -32.25
CA PHE A 86 -15.00 6.47 -31.04
C PHE A 86 -14.95 7.68 -30.10
N GLU A 87 -16.01 7.89 -29.34
CA GLU A 87 -16.05 8.81 -28.21
C GLU A 87 -15.56 8.07 -26.96
N GLY A 88 -14.45 8.55 -26.37
CA GLY A 88 -13.85 7.98 -25.16
C GLY A 88 -14.66 8.24 -23.90
N ILE A 89 -14.20 7.72 -22.76
CA ILE A 89 -14.81 7.95 -21.44
C ILE A 89 -14.77 9.43 -21.02
N ASP A 90 -13.84 10.20 -21.56
CA ASP A 90 -13.68 11.64 -21.35
C ASP A 90 -14.52 12.51 -22.30
N GLY A 91 -15.36 11.90 -23.13
CA GLY A 91 -16.26 12.57 -24.07
C GLY A 91 -15.57 13.13 -25.33
N LYS A 92 -14.27 12.88 -25.52
CA LYS A 92 -13.54 13.31 -26.72
C LYS A 92 -13.61 12.25 -27.82
N VAL A 93 -13.49 12.69 -29.05
CA VAL A 93 -13.47 11.80 -30.21
C VAL A 93 -12.04 11.38 -30.54
N TYR A 94 -11.86 10.08 -30.69
CA TYR A 94 -10.59 9.43 -30.97
C TYR A 94 -10.64 8.64 -32.25
N ARG A 95 -9.50 8.55 -32.94
CA ARG A 95 -9.28 7.70 -34.10
C ARG A 95 -8.20 6.68 -33.79
N ILE A 96 -8.53 5.39 -33.90
CA ILE A 96 -7.57 4.30 -33.91
C ILE A 96 -7.38 3.87 -35.36
N TYR A 97 -6.14 3.78 -35.82
CA TYR A 97 -5.76 3.14 -37.07
C TYR A 97 -4.83 1.98 -36.76
N ARG A 98 -5.28 0.78 -37.07
CA ARG A 98 -4.48 -0.45 -36.91
C ARG A 98 -4.34 -1.13 -38.25
N ALA A 99 -3.10 -1.44 -38.65
CA ALA A 99 -2.82 -2.01 -39.94
C ALA A 99 -1.74 -3.08 -39.92
N ARG A 100 -1.73 -3.87 -41.01
CA ARG A 100 -0.67 -4.82 -41.40
C ARG A 100 -0.24 -4.51 -42.81
N LYS A 101 1.04 -4.80 -43.12
CA LYS A 101 1.66 -4.54 -44.42
C LYS A 101 1.47 -3.10 -44.96
N PRO A 102 2.09 -2.10 -44.28
CA PRO A 102 3.00 -2.20 -43.13
C PRO A 102 2.29 -2.34 -41.80
N ASN A 103 3.01 -2.83 -40.75
CA ASN A 103 2.51 -2.87 -39.40
C ASN A 103 2.43 -1.46 -38.83
N SER A 104 1.26 -1.08 -38.28
CA SER A 104 1.03 0.25 -37.71
C SER A 104 -0.09 0.23 -36.69
N LEU A 105 0.14 0.92 -35.57
CA LEU A 105 -0.89 1.29 -34.61
C LEU A 105 -0.77 2.79 -34.34
N LYS A 106 -1.81 3.55 -34.68
CA LYS A 106 -1.90 4.99 -34.43
C LYS A 106 -3.14 5.31 -33.63
N LEU A 107 -3.00 6.27 -32.73
CA LEU A 107 -4.08 6.84 -31.96
C LEU A 107 -4.04 8.36 -32.12
N ALA A 108 -5.15 8.98 -32.45
CA ALA A 108 -5.26 10.42 -32.53
C ALA A 108 -6.53 10.92 -31.85
N VAL A 109 -6.51 12.16 -31.35
CA VAL A 109 -7.69 12.86 -30.79
C VAL A 109 -8.10 13.98 -31.74
N ALA A 110 -9.40 14.15 -31.93
CA ALA A 110 -9.94 15.27 -32.71
C ALA A 110 -9.94 16.54 -31.84
N THR A 111 -9.48 17.65 -32.44
CA THR A 111 -9.62 18.98 -31.86
C THR A 111 -10.97 19.61 -32.23
N THR A 112 -11.39 19.37 -33.49
CA THR A 112 -12.71 19.68 -34.02
C THR A 112 -13.19 18.46 -34.79
N TYR A 113 -14.34 17.95 -34.41
CA TYR A 113 -14.99 16.83 -35.10
C TYR A 113 -16.39 17.25 -35.48
N GLU A 114 -16.53 17.80 -36.72
CA GLU A 114 -17.82 18.07 -37.34
C GLU A 114 -18.01 17.12 -38.51
N VAL A 115 -19.08 16.35 -38.43
CA VAL A 115 -19.42 15.36 -39.47
C VAL A 115 -19.72 16.07 -40.79
N GLY A 116 -18.90 15.80 -41.81
CA GLY A 116 -19.12 16.28 -43.17
C GLY A 116 -18.57 17.68 -43.49
N SER A 117 -17.85 18.36 -42.57
CA SER A 117 -17.23 19.66 -42.82
C SER A 117 -15.90 19.59 -43.57
N GLY A 118 -15.32 18.42 -43.74
CA GLY A 118 -14.07 18.23 -44.48
C GLY A 118 -12.78 18.72 -43.80
N GLU A 119 -12.88 19.37 -42.64
CA GLU A 119 -11.74 19.89 -41.88
C GLU A 119 -11.65 19.23 -40.49
N GLU A 120 -11.27 17.94 -40.46
CA GLU A 120 -10.97 17.25 -39.23
C GLU A 120 -9.50 17.47 -38.84
N ILE A 121 -9.24 18.14 -37.73
CA ILE A 121 -7.89 18.32 -37.19
C ILE A 121 -7.63 17.26 -36.13
N TRP A 122 -6.66 16.39 -36.40
CA TRP A 122 -6.27 15.28 -35.55
C TRP A 122 -4.90 15.50 -34.92
N HIS A 123 -4.80 15.35 -33.61
CA HIS A 123 -3.53 15.30 -32.89
C HIS A 123 -3.12 13.87 -32.61
N ASP A 124 -1.90 13.50 -33.03
CA ASP A 124 -1.34 12.16 -32.79
C ASP A 124 -1.00 11.99 -31.30
N LEU A 125 -1.54 10.95 -30.68
CA LEU A 125 -1.31 10.53 -29.31
C LEU A 125 -0.51 9.22 -29.23
N SER A 126 -0.08 8.68 -30.38
CA SER A 126 0.65 7.41 -30.44
C SER A 126 1.92 7.48 -29.58
N LYS A 127 2.19 6.44 -28.83
CA LYS A 127 3.40 6.32 -28.02
C LYS A 127 4.54 5.70 -28.85
N ARG A 128 5.74 5.69 -28.26
CA ARG A 128 6.95 5.18 -28.93
C ARG A 128 6.84 3.71 -29.35
N ASN A 129 6.05 2.91 -28.64
CA ASN A 129 5.82 1.52 -28.95
C ASN A 129 4.32 1.18 -28.96
N GLU A 130 3.98 0.06 -29.60
CA GLU A 130 2.58 -0.39 -29.72
C GLU A 130 1.96 -0.75 -28.37
N LYS A 131 2.74 -1.27 -27.43
CA LYS A 131 2.25 -1.68 -26.10
C LYS A 131 1.74 -0.47 -25.33
N ASP A 132 2.54 0.59 -25.20
CA ASP A 132 2.17 1.79 -24.47
C ASP A 132 1.00 2.53 -25.16
N THR A 133 0.94 2.49 -26.51
CA THR A 133 -0.20 3.01 -27.26
C THR A 133 -1.47 2.22 -26.96
N GLN A 134 -1.37 0.87 -26.87
CA GLN A 134 -2.51 0.02 -26.52
C GLN A 134 -2.97 0.23 -25.08
N GLU A 135 -2.06 0.42 -24.14
CA GLU A 135 -2.40 0.74 -22.75
C GLU A 135 -3.17 2.09 -22.65
N LEU A 136 -2.75 3.09 -23.43
CA LEU A 136 -3.48 4.35 -23.54
C LEU A 136 -4.87 4.14 -24.16
N ILE A 137 -4.99 3.34 -25.24
CA ILE A 137 -6.29 3.00 -25.83
C ILE A 137 -7.20 2.33 -24.79
N ASN A 138 -6.69 1.34 -24.04
CA ASN A 138 -7.46 0.65 -23.01
C ASN A 138 -7.96 1.63 -21.92
N SER A 139 -7.13 2.60 -21.52
CA SER A 139 -7.52 3.62 -20.54
C SER A 139 -8.63 4.55 -21.07
N LEU A 140 -8.60 4.92 -22.36
CA LEU A 140 -9.63 5.74 -23.00
C LEU A 140 -10.93 4.97 -23.23
N LEU A 141 -10.84 3.66 -23.42
CA LEU A 141 -12.00 2.76 -23.51
C LEU A 141 -12.57 2.39 -22.12
N GLY A 142 -11.79 2.61 -21.05
CA GLY A 142 -12.12 2.20 -19.69
C GLY A 142 -12.12 0.69 -19.46
N ARG A 143 -11.56 -0.10 -20.39
CA ARG A 143 -11.52 -1.58 -20.35
C ARG A 143 -10.47 -2.18 -21.26
N ASP A 144 -10.02 -3.35 -20.92
CA ASP A 144 -9.15 -4.17 -21.76
C ASP A 144 -9.94 -5.16 -22.64
N HIS A 145 -9.22 -5.94 -23.45
CA HIS A 145 -9.81 -6.93 -24.34
C HIS A 145 -10.59 -8.03 -23.61
N LYS A 146 -10.12 -8.46 -22.44
CA LYS A 146 -10.75 -9.54 -21.68
C LYS A 146 -12.08 -9.08 -21.07
N THR A 147 -12.10 -7.89 -20.51
CA THR A 147 -13.31 -7.25 -20.00
C THR A 147 -14.32 -7.02 -21.14
N PHE A 148 -13.85 -6.49 -22.29
CA PHE A 148 -14.70 -6.30 -23.46
C PHE A 148 -15.38 -7.60 -23.91
N ILE A 149 -14.65 -8.73 -24.01
CA ILE A 149 -15.23 -10.03 -24.36
C ILE A 149 -16.30 -10.48 -23.36
N GLN A 150 -16.13 -10.15 -22.08
CA GLN A 150 -17.04 -10.59 -21.03
C GLN A 150 -18.25 -9.67 -20.82
N SER A 151 -18.16 -8.38 -21.20
CA SER A 151 -19.20 -7.39 -20.93
C SER A 151 -19.90 -6.80 -22.17
N ASP A 152 -19.25 -6.75 -23.32
CA ASP A 152 -19.80 -6.07 -24.51
C ASP A 152 -19.91 -6.97 -25.74
N PHE A 153 -19.39 -8.19 -25.65
CA PHE A 153 -19.49 -9.18 -26.73
C PHE A 153 -20.27 -10.41 -26.27
N PHE A 154 -21.29 -10.80 -27.05
CA PHE A 154 -22.12 -11.96 -26.79
C PHE A 154 -22.33 -12.74 -28.08
N GLY A 155 -21.97 -14.02 -28.12
CA GLY A 155 -22.20 -14.81 -29.32
C GLY A 155 -21.29 -16.01 -29.49
N GLN A 156 -21.35 -16.58 -30.71
CA GLN A 156 -20.48 -17.67 -31.13
C GLN A 156 -19.01 -17.25 -31.08
N GLY A 157 -18.17 -18.13 -30.57
CA GLY A 157 -16.73 -17.82 -30.42
C GLY A 157 -16.30 -17.28 -29.10
N ARG A 158 -17.20 -17.11 -28.15
CA ARG A 158 -16.87 -17.01 -26.76
C ARG A 158 -16.35 -18.38 -26.33
N GLU A 159 -15.04 -18.59 -26.49
CA GLU A 159 -14.39 -19.89 -26.22
C GLU A 159 -14.73 -20.41 -24.82
N VAL A 160 -14.95 -19.49 -23.87
CA VAL A 160 -15.39 -19.85 -22.52
C VAL A 160 -16.39 -18.81 -22.00
N SER A 161 -17.66 -19.19 -21.85
CA SER A 161 -18.64 -18.39 -21.10
C SER A 161 -18.11 -18.11 -19.69
N PHE A 162 -18.43 -16.94 -19.13
CA PHE A 162 -18.07 -16.60 -17.74
C PHE A 162 -18.44 -17.73 -16.74
N LEU A 163 -19.56 -18.40 -16.96
CA LEU A 163 -20.02 -19.52 -16.14
C LEU A 163 -19.19 -20.80 -16.30
N ALA A 164 -18.49 -20.97 -17.42
CA ALA A 164 -17.61 -22.09 -17.67
C ALA A 164 -16.16 -21.84 -17.22
N LEU A 165 -15.82 -20.61 -16.80
CA LEU A 165 -14.56 -20.28 -16.18
C LEU A 165 -14.45 -20.90 -14.79
N THR A 166 -13.23 -21.18 -14.35
CA THR A 166 -12.99 -21.56 -12.95
C THR A 166 -13.33 -20.39 -12.00
N GLY A 167 -13.64 -20.69 -10.75
CA GLY A 167 -13.95 -19.63 -9.77
C GLY A 167 -12.85 -18.57 -9.61
N SER A 168 -11.59 -18.95 -9.78
CA SER A 168 -10.45 -18.00 -9.78
C SER A 168 -10.44 -17.09 -11.01
N GLU A 169 -10.79 -17.62 -12.19
CA GLU A 169 -10.90 -16.84 -13.42
C GLU A 169 -12.13 -15.93 -13.41
N GLN A 170 -13.27 -16.43 -12.92
CA GLN A 170 -14.48 -15.63 -12.71
C GLN A 170 -14.20 -14.44 -11.77
N ARG A 171 -13.50 -14.71 -10.69
CA ARG A 171 -13.06 -13.67 -9.74
C ARG A 171 -12.16 -12.64 -10.44
N ALA A 172 -11.19 -13.09 -11.22
CA ALA A 172 -10.28 -12.20 -11.93
C ALA A 172 -11.01 -11.28 -12.93
N VAL A 173 -12.04 -11.78 -13.62
CA VAL A 173 -12.89 -10.95 -14.52
C VAL A 173 -13.60 -9.84 -13.72
N ILE A 174 -14.16 -10.16 -12.55
CA ILE A 174 -14.83 -9.15 -11.71
C ILE A 174 -13.81 -8.17 -11.13
N GLU A 175 -12.65 -8.65 -10.68
CA GLU A 175 -11.56 -7.79 -10.17
C GLU A 175 -11.05 -6.80 -11.23
N GLU A 176 -11.09 -7.18 -12.48
CA GLU A 176 -10.69 -6.32 -13.61
C GLU A 176 -11.74 -5.26 -13.95
N ILE A 177 -13.03 -5.61 -13.80
CA ILE A 177 -14.14 -4.66 -13.95
C ILE A 177 -14.13 -3.64 -12.80
N LEU A 178 -13.78 -4.05 -11.58
CA LEU A 178 -13.70 -3.18 -10.43
C LEU A 178 -12.41 -2.34 -10.47
N PRO A 179 -12.41 -1.04 -10.11
CA PRO A 179 -11.22 -0.19 -10.14
C PRO A 179 -10.27 -0.53 -8.97
N LEU A 180 -9.72 -1.75 -8.96
CA LEU A 180 -8.86 -2.26 -7.89
C LEU A 180 -7.40 -1.80 -8.01
N THR A 181 -7.01 -1.14 -9.08
CA THR A 181 -5.63 -0.66 -9.31
C THR A 181 -5.10 0.20 -8.18
N SER A 182 -5.96 1.06 -7.62
CA SER A 182 -5.62 1.87 -6.45
C SER A 182 -5.40 1.03 -5.19
N LEU A 183 -6.19 -0.03 -5.00
CA LEU A 183 -6.03 -0.95 -3.86
C LEU A 183 -4.72 -1.74 -3.96
N GLU A 184 -4.32 -2.15 -5.14
CA GLU A 184 -3.04 -2.83 -5.36
C GLU A 184 -1.86 -1.92 -5.05
N GLN A 185 -1.92 -0.68 -5.50
CA GLN A 185 -0.92 0.34 -5.19
C GLN A 185 -0.87 0.65 -3.68
N TRP A 186 -2.02 0.73 -3.02
CA TRP A 186 -2.08 0.92 -1.57
C TRP A 186 -1.57 -0.29 -0.80
N HIS A 187 -1.87 -1.51 -1.27
CA HIS A 187 -1.32 -2.73 -0.69
C HIS A 187 0.21 -2.78 -0.81
N GLU A 188 0.78 -2.45 -1.96
CA GLU A 188 2.23 -2.39 -2.18
C GLU A 188 2.89 -1.34 -1.29
N ASN A 189 2.31 -0.16 -1.22
CA ASN A 189 2.76 0.92 -0.33
C ASN A 189 2.69 0.50 1.16
N ALA A 190 1.60 -0.10 1.58
CA ALA A 190 1.44 -0.60 2.95
C ALA A 190 2.44 -1.72 3.26
N THR A 191 2.71 -2.60 2.30
CA THR A 191 3.70 -3.69 2.43
C THR A 191 5.11 -3.14 2.58
N THR A 192 5.47 -2.14 1.80
CA THR A 192 6.79 -1.48 1.89
C THR A 192 6.97 -0.78 3.23
N LYS A 193 5.95 -0.04 3.68
CA LYS A 193 5.96 0.63 4.99
C LYS A 193 6.00 -0.36 6.15
N TRP A 194 5.26 -1.46 6.05
CA TRP A 194 5.29 -2.53 7.05
C TRP A 194 6.69 -3.14 7.18
N ARG A 195 7.39 -3.41 6.06
CA ARG A 195 8.78 -3.91 6.09
C ARG A 195 9.71 -2.93 6.80
N SER A 196 9.65 -1.66 6.43
CA SER A 196 10.46 -0.61 7.05
C SER A 196 10.16 -0.45 8.54
N ALA A 197 8.88 -0.47 8.94
CA ALA A 197 8.49 -0.39 10.34
C ALA A 197 8.95 -1.63 11.14
N LYS A 198 8.88 -2.81 10.54
CA LYS A 198 9.41 -4.04 11.15
C LYS A 198 10.92 -3.97 11.41
N GLU A 199 11.68 -3.46 10.44
CA GLU A 199 13.12 -3.25 10.61
C GLU A 199 13.41 -2.21 11.70
N GLN A 200 12.61 -1.14 11.77
CA GLN A 200 12.76 -0.13 12.81
C GLN A 200 12.48 -0.69 14.21
N VAL A 201 11.45 -1.51 14.37
CA VAL A 201 11.16 -2.22 15.64
C VAL A 201 12.37 -3.06 16.08
N GLU A 202 12.99 -3.80 15.14
CA GLU A 202 14.16 -4.62 15.50
C GLU A 202 15.36 -3.75 15.91
N ARG A 203 15.60 -2.61 15.25
CA ARG A 203 16.64 -1.64 15.65
C ARG A 203 16.38 -1.09 17.05
N THR A 204 15.18 -0.56 17.28
CA THR A 204 14.80 -0.01 18.59
C THR A 204 14.85 -1.08 19.68
N ARG A 205 14.52 -2.34 19.36
CA ARG A 205 14.62 -3.47 20.29
C ARG A 205 16.06 -3.79 20.66
N VAL A 206 16.97 -3.72 19.71
CA VAL A 206 18.41 -3.86 19.97
C VAL A 206 18.90 -2.75 20.89
N ASP A 207 18.55 -1.50 20.60
CA ASP A 207 18.91 -0.34 21.42
C ASP A 207 18.34 -0.45 22.84
N TYR A 208 17.08 -0.87 22.98
CA TYR A 208 16.45 -1.12 24.28
C TYR A 208 17.19 -2.19 25.08
N ARG A 209 17.59 -3.32 24.43
CA ARG A 209 18.35 -4.38 25.10
C ARG A 209 19.72 -3.89 25.55
N ALA A 210 20.42 -3.18 24.68
CA ALA A 210 21.74 -2.60 25.01
C ALA A 210 21.63 -1.62 26.19
N GLN A 211 20.56 -0.81 26.24
CA GLN A 211 20.31 0.08 27.36
C GLN A 211 19.94 -0.67 28.64
N ALA A 212 19.16 -1.74 28.56
CA ALA A 212 18.85 -2.60 29.71
C ALA A 212 20.10 -3.24 30.32
N GLU A 213 21.07 -3.63 29.48
CA GLU A 213 22.37 -4.11 29.94
C GLU A 213 23.15 -3.03 30.68
N ARG A 214 23.15 -1.79 30.17
CA ARG A 214 23.78 -0.64 30.86
C ARG A 214 23.16 -0.36 32.22
N VAL A 215 21.82 -0.45 32.31
CA VAL A 215 21.12 -0.33 33.59
C VAL A 215 21.56 -1.41 34.57
N THR A 216 21.70 -2.64 34.09
CA THR A 216 22.19 -3.77 34.92
C THR A 216 23.61 -3.49 35.41
N MET A 217 24.52 -3.09 34.52
CA MET A 217 25.89 -2.74 34.88
C MET A 217 25.96 -1.58 35.90
N ALA A 218 25.17 -0.54 35.69
CA ALA A 218 25.07 0.60 36.63
C ALA A 218 24.50 0.17 38.00
N HIS A 219 23.55 -0.75 38.00
CA HIS A 219 23.00 -1.32 39.23
C HIS A 219 24.04 -2.13 40.00
N ASP A 220 24.77 -3.00 39.32
CA ASP A 220 25.79 -3.85 39.93
C ASP A 220 26.96 -3.00 40.46
N HIS A 221 27.36 -1.96 39.71
CA HIS A 221 28.36 -1.01 40.15
C HIS A 221 27.93 -0.27 41.43
N TYR A 222 26.68 0.24 41.44
CA TYR A 222 26.10 0.87 42.64
C TYR A 222 26.08 -0.08 43.86
N LYS A 223 25.67 -1.34 43.62
CA LYS A 223 25.61 -2.37 44.68
C LYS A 223 27.02 -2.68 45.21
N GLY A 224 27.99 -2.82 44.29
CA GLY A 224 29.40 -3.06 44.68
C GLY A 224 29.96 -1.94 45.58
N LEU A 225 29.73 -0.67 45.17
CA LEU A 225 30.14 0.48 45.94
C LEU A 225 29.42 0.58 47.29
N SER A 226 28.14 0.21 47.36
CA SER A 226 27.39 0.15 48.62
C SER A 226 28.02 -0.86 49.58
N THR A 227 28.35 -2.06 49.09
CA THR A 227 29.03 -3.07 49.92
C THR A 227 30.41 -2.61 50.37
N GLN A 228 31.19 -1.96 49.50
CA GLN A 228 32.49 -1.38 49.88
C GLN A 228 32.36 -0.29 50.91
N MET A 229 31.34 0.56 50.82
CA MET A 229 31.03 1.60 51.79
C MET A 229 30.71 1.02 53.18
N ASP A 230 29.87 -0.03 53.19
CA ASP A 230 29.48 -0.70 54.45
C ASP A 230 30.69 -1.42 55.11
N ASN A 231 31.51 -2.07 54.33
CA ASN A 231 32.74 -2.71 54.79
C ASN A 231 33.73 -1.66 55.36
N TRP A 232 33.91 -0.54 54.65
CA TRP A 232 34.75 0.54 55.13
C TRP A 232 34.29 1.09 56.48
N TYR A 233 32.96 1.27 56.67
CA TYR A 233 32.42 1.75 57.96
C TYR A 233 32.73 0.74 59.09
N ALA A 234 32.57 -0.57 58.82
CA ALA A 234 32.88 -1.60 59.77
C ALA A 234 34.38 -1.58 60.17
N ASP A 235 35.27 -1.55 59.15
CA ASP A 235 36.73 -1.51 59.34
C ASP A 235 37.20 -0.25 60.05
N ASN A 236 36.64 0.90 59.66
CA ASN A 236 36.97 2.19 60.27
C ASN A 236 36.53 2.23 61.74
N LEU A 237 35.37 1.64 62.05
CA LEU A 237 34.88 1.55 63.45
C LEU A 237 35.81 0.71 64.33
N ILE A 238 36.28 -0.41 63.80
CA ILE A 238 37.24 -1.30 64.46
C ILE A 238 38.58 -0.57 64.69
N THR A 239 39.05 0.08 63.63
CA THR A 239 40.34 0.83 63.66
C THR A 239 40.30 2.00 64.62
N LEU A 240 39.18 2.75 64.60
CA LEU A 240 38.94 3.87 65.50
C LEU A 240 38.84 3.44 66.96
N GLY A 241 38.14 2.30 67.21
CA GLY A 241 38.06 1.67 68.53
C GLY A 241 39.42 1.36 69.11
N SER A 242 40.27 0.72 68.28
CA SER A 242 41.67 0.43 68.64
C SER A 242 42.51 1.69 68.86
N ALA A 243 42.37 2.69 68.03
CA ALA A 243 43.10 3.96 68.14
C ALA A 243 42.64 4.76 69.39
N ARG A 244 41.33 4.80 69.69
CA ARG A 244 40.81 5.43 70.94
C ARG A 244 41.27 4.73 72.21
N SER A 245 41.36 3.40 72.18
CA SER A 245 41.88 2.64 73.32
C SER A 245 43.36 3.03 73.61
N LYS A 246 44.15 3.13 72.54
CA LYS A 246 45.57 3.58 72.65
C LYS A 246 45.66 5.04 73.09
N LEU A 247 44.76 5.90 72.59
CA LEU A 247 44.72 7.32 72.97
C LEU A 247 44.32 7.53 74.40
N ASN A 248 43.32 6.81 74.91
CA ASN A 248 42.97 6.83 76.32
C ASN A 248 44.16 6.53 77.27
N THR A 249 45.03 5.58 76.78
CA THR A 249 46.26 5.28 77.51
C THR A 249 47.25 6.50 77.52
N ILE A 250 47.24 7.27 76.43
CA ILE A 250 48.09 8.48 76.29
C ILE A 250 47.46 9.71 76.92
N GLN A 251 46.12 9.86 76.91
CA GLN A 251 45.38 10.98 77.46
C GLN A 251 45.48 11.11 78.98
N LEU A 252 45.86 10.05 79.67
CA LEU A 252 46.23 10.09 81.10
C LEU A 252 47.48 10.92 81.35
N THR A 253 48.19 11.35 80.27
CA THR A 253 49.49 12.01 80.39
C THR A 253 49.60 13.44 79.81
N SER A 254 48.63 14.00 79.09
CA SER A 254 48.75 15.40 78.57
C SER A 254 47.43 16.06 78.13
N SER A 255 46.78 16.86 79.01
CA SER A 255 45.52 17.58 78.76
C SER A 255 45.65 18.82 77.84
N GLY A 256 46.88 19.23 77.53
CA GLY A 256 47.15 20.43 76.71
C GLY A 256 46.93 20.26 75.23
N ILE A 257 47.18 19.03 74.71
CA ILE A 257 47.21 18.72 73.31
C ILE A 257 45.78 18.61 72.72
N VAL A 258 44.79 18.24 73.53
CA VAL A 258 43.39 18.06 73.14
C VAL A 258 42.71 19.37 72.71
N THR A 259 43.15 20.50 73.24
CA THR A 259 42.53 21.79 72.91
C THR A 259 42.94 22.34 71.54
N GLU A 260 44.23 22.17 71.20
CA GLU A 260 44.73 22.52 69.87
C GLU A 260 44.14 21.64 68.77
N LEU A 261 43.87 20.36 69.04
CA LEU A 261 43.27 19.43 68.17
C LEU A 261 41.81 19.72 67.80
N LYS A 262 41.04 20.21 68.77
CA LYS A 262 39.65 20.66 68.52
C LYS A 262 39.59 21.81 67.50
N ALA A 263 40.56 22.72 67.60
CA ALA A 263 40.64 23.85 66.68
C ALA A 263 41.00 23.39 65.23
N LEU A 264 41.86 22.39 65.13
CA LEU A 264 42.26 21.82 63.89
C LEU A 264 41.11 20.96 63.25
N LYS A 265 40.28 20.30 64.07
CA LYS A 265 39.14 19.51 63.64
C LYS A 265 38.07 20.35 62.90
N SER A 266 37.93 21.63 63.24
CA SER A 266 36.99 22.55 62.60
C SER A 266 37.50 23.15 61.28
N ALA A 267 38.80 22.98 60.97
CA ALA A 267 39.45 23.61 59.81
C ALA A 267 39.73 22.67 58.64
N LEU A 268 39.50 21.36 58.80
CA LEU A 268 39.73 20.38 57.75
C LEU A 268 38.44 20.01 56.99
N PRO A 269 38.47 19.90 55.66
CA PRO A 269 37.34 19.39 54.88
C PRO A 269 37.15 17.91 55.13
N SER A 270 35.90 17.48 55.10
CA SER A 270 35.39 16.27 55.72
C SER A 270 35.55 14.97 54.93
N GLU A 271 36.48 14.81 53.98
CA GLU A 271 36.51 13.61 53.16
C GLU A 271 37.96 13.14 52.77
N GLY A 272 38.34 11.92 53.19
CA GLY A 272 39.55 11.20 52.84
C GLY A 272 40.89 11.93 53.10
N THR A 273 42.01 11.45 52.58
CA THR A 273 43.17 12.28 52.44
C THR A 273 42.90 13.42 51.46
N THR A 274 43.31 14.63 51.77
CA THR A 274 43.06 15.83 50.96
C THR A 274 43.51 15.65 49.51
N GLN A 275 44.59 14.86 49.28
CA GLN A 275 45.11 14.53 47.95
C GLN A 275 44.20 13.59 47.19
N GLU A 276 43.70 12.53 47.83
CA GLU A 276 42.80 11.57 47.15
C GLU A 276 41.45 12.21 46.79
N ALA A 277 40.92 13.07 47.64
CA ALA A 277 39.71 13.84 47.35
C ALA A 277 39.91 14.77 46.15
N LEU A 278 41.04 15.43 46.06
CA LEU A 278 41.42 16.31 44.96
C LEU A 278 41.49 15.55 43.64
N ASP A 279 42.16 14.38 43.61
CA ASP A 279 42.34 13.57 42.42
C ASP A 279 40.98 12.98 41.97
N ALA A 280 40.17 12.49 42.89
CA ALA A 280 38.85 11.96 42.62
C ALA A 280 37.88 13.03 42.05
N ASN A 281 37.91 14.25 42.58
CA ASN A 281 37.07 15.34 42.07
C ASN A 281 37.49 15.77 40.64
N ASN A 282 38.78 15.81 40.36
CA ASN A 282 39.29 16.10 39.00
C ASN A 282 38.84 15.06 37.98
N ILE A 283 38.87 13.78 38.32
CA ILE A 283 38.37 12.68 37.45
C ILE A 283 36.86 12.86 37.16
N LYS A 284 36.07 13.18 38.20
CA LYS A 284 34.64 13.42 38.06
C LYS A 284 34.30 14.58 37.13
N ILE A 285 35.03 15.72 37.31
CA ILE A 285 34.88 16.90 36.46
C ILE A 285 35.11 16.54 34.99
N HIS A 286 36.18 15.80 34.67
CA HIS A 286 36.46 15.36 33.31
C HIS A 286 35.35 14.50 32.74
N THR A 287 34.84 13.54 33.51
CA THR A 287 33.79 12.61 33.09
C THR A 287 32.48 13.33 32.76
N LEU A 288 32.03 14.21 33.67
CA LEU A 288 30.80 14.97 33.47
C LEU A 288 30.89 15.94 32.28
N THR A 289 32.05 16.56 32.08
CA THR A 289 32.30 17.43 30.92
C THR A 289 32.15 16.66 29.59
N SER A 290 32.72 15.45 29.51
CA SER A 290 32.60 14.58 28.33
C SER A 290 31.14 14.18 28.05
N GLN A 291 30.39 13.84 29.09
CA GLN A 291 28.96 13.50 28.96
C GLN A 291 28.13 14.68 28.45
N ASN A 292 28.37 15.89 28.98
CA ASN A 292 27.68 17.10 28.55
C ASN A 292 27.91 17.46 27.09
N ASN A 293 29.09 17.21 26.57
CA ASN A 293 29.40 17.40 25.17
C ASN A 293 28.58 16.43 24.29
N THR A 294 28.46 15.15 24.72
CA THR A 294 27.68 14.13 24.00
C THR A 294 26.18 14.46 24.01
N HIS A 295 25.66 14.89 25.17
CA HIS A 295 24.26 15.32 25.30
C HIS A 295 23.98 16.55 24.40
N GLY A 296 24.89 17.53 24.36
CA GLY A 296 24.75 18.71 23.52
C GLY A 296 24.53 18.36 22.05
N TYR A 297 25.40 17.54 21.48
CA TYR A 297 25.27 17.10 20.09
C TYR A 297 23.92 16.43 19.79
N LYS A 298 23.45 15.58 20.70
CA LYS A 298 22.20 14.87 20.53
C LYS A 298 20.96 15.77 20.66
N ILE A 299 21.04 16.77 21.54
CA ILE A 299 20.01 17.82 21.71
C ILE A 299 19.88 18.64 20.41
N ASP A 300 21.01 19.04 19.80
CA ASP A 300 21.01 19.82 18.57
C ASP A 300 20.39 19.04 17.40
N GLN A 301 20.70 17.74 17.27
CA GLN A 301 20.06 16.86 16.30
C GLN A 301 18.54 16.80 16.49
N LEU A 302 18.09 16.44 17.70
CA LEU A 302 16.67 16.33 18.02
C LEU A 302 15.92 17.65 17.80
N THR A 303 16.54 18.78 18.15
CA THR A 303 15.96 20.11 17.94
C THR A 303 15.72 20.38 16.47
N GLY A 304 16.69 20.06 15.61
CA GLY A 304 16.53 20.19 14.16
C GLY A 304 15.41 19.29 13.58
N ASP A 305 15.24 18.09 14.14
CA ASP A 305 14.16 17.18 13.73
C ASP A 305 12.79 17.65 14.20
N ILE A 306 12.69 18.14 15.42
CA ILE A 306 11.48 18.75 16.00
C ILE A 306 11.05 19.98 15.19
N ASP A 307 11.98 20.88 14.89
CA ASP A 307 11.71 22.11 14.13
C ASP A 307 11.20 21.78 12.73
N ARG A 308 11.78 20.79 12.07
CA ARG A 308 11.36 20.32 10.75
C ARG A 308 9.93 19.75 10.75
N ARG A 309 9.57 18.97 11.78
CA ARG A 309 8.25 18.35 11.90
C ARG A 309 7.16 19.31 12.36
N SER A 310 7.50 20.27 13.20
CA SER A 310 6.51 21.21 13.75
C SER A 310 6.15 22.33 12.78
N SER A 311 7.03 22.68 11.84
CA SER A 311 6.80 23.81 10.92
C SER A 311 5.70 23.52 9.88
N ARG A 312 5.47 22.25 9.52
CA ARG A 312 4.44 21.83 8.55
C ARG A 312 3.88 20.44 8.87
N PRO A 313 3.02 20.30 9.88
CA PRO A 313 2.57 19.00 10.36
C PRO A 313 1.65 18.24 9.40
N ASP A 314 1.01 18.95 8.49
CA ASP A 314 -0.03 18.47 7.57
C ASP A 314 0.44 18.29 6.11
N VAL A 315 1.72 18.57 5.85
CA VAL A 315 2.27 18.55 4.48
C VAL A 315 3.54 17.68 4.43
N CYS A 316 3.69 16.92 3.36
CA CYS A 316 4.90 16.13 3.10
C CYS A 316 6.12 17.02 2.85
N MET A 317 7.14 16.89 3.66
CA MET A 317 8.38 17.68 3.59
C MET A 317 9.19 17.47 2.30
N SER A 318 8.93 16.38 1.54
CA SER A 318 9.66 16.07 0.32
C SER A 318 8.95 16.50 -0.96
N CYS A 319 7.61 16.63 -0.94
CA CYS A 319 6.84 16.90 -2.16
C CYS A 319 5.72 17.94 -1.98
N ASP A 320 5.63 18.60 -0.83
CA ASP A 320 4.65 19.64 -0.46
C ASP A 320 3.17 19.23 -0.65
N GLN A 321 2.87 17.94 -0.72
CA GLN A 321 1.49 17.45 -0.80
C GLN A 321 0.91 17.26 0.59
N ALA A 322 -0.39 17.46 0.72
CA ALA A 322 -1.12 17.23 1.96
C ALA A 322 -0.99 15.75 2.38
N LEU A 323 -0.67 15.53 3.65
CA LEU A 323 -0.54 14.20 4.21
C LEU A 323 -1.92 13.61 4.53
N PRO A 324 -2.11 12.30 4.33
CA PRO A 324 -3.29 11.59 4.80
C PRO A 324 -3.44 11.74 6.33
N PRO A 325 -4.68 11.71 6.87
CA PRO A 325 -4.93 11.87 8.30
C PRO A 325 -4.15 10.91 9.21
N GLU A 326 -3.90 9.70 8.72
CA GLU A 326 -3.10 8.68 9.43
C GLU A 326 -1.64 9.09 9.55
N ARG A 327 -1.08 9.63 8.49
CA ARG A 327 0.29 10.13 8.47
C ARG A 327 0.48 11.39 9.33
N ILE A 328 -0.52 12.23 9.42
CA ILE A 328 -0.51 13.39 10.33
C ILE A 328 -0.45 12.91 11.78
N LYS A 329 -1.21 11.84 12.13
CA LYS A 329 -1.15 11.23 13.46
C LYS A 329 0.22 10.59 13.74
N GLU A 330 0.79 9.87 12.80
CA GLU A 330 2.15 9.31 12.91
C GLU A 330 3.19 10.41 13.16
N ASN A 331 3.20 11.45 12.36
CA ASN A 331 4.08 12.60 12.54
C ASN A 331 3.90 13.25 13.92
N GLY A 332 2.67 13.32 14.42
CA GLY A 332 2.38 13.82 15.76
C GLY A 332 2.97 12.94 16.86
N ILE A 333 2.89 11.63 16.74
CA ILE A 333 3.47 10.68 17.71
C ILE A 333 5.01 10.79 17.72
N GLU A 334 5.63 10.85 16.53
CA GLU A 334 7.08 11.03 16.41
C GLU A 334 7.55 12.37 17.00
N LEU A 335 6.83 13.43 16.74
CA LEU A 335 7.14 14.76 17.30
C LEU A 335 7.12 14.75 18.82
N VAL A 336 6.10 14.15 19.43
CA VAL A 336 5.99 14.03 20.90
C VAL A 336 7.14 13.19 21.46
N ALA A 337 7.51 12.09 20.80
CA ALA A 337 8.62 11.25 21.24
C ALA A 337 9.98 11.97 21.16
N ASP A 338 10.23 12.72 20.10
CA ASP A 338 11.46 13.50 19.94
C ASP A 338 11.52 14.67 20.94
N GLN A 339 10.41 15.34 21.18
CA GLN A 339 10.29 16.38 22.22
C GLN A 339 10.60 15.81 23.60
N ALA A 340 9.98 14.67 23.94
CA ALA A 340 10.23 14.00 25.22
C ALA A 340 11.71 13.62 25.39
N MET A 341 12.33 13.05 24.36
CA MET A 341 13.74 12.67 24.39
C MET A 341 14.66 13.89 24.52
N ARG A 342 14.39 14.96 23.77
CA ARG A 342 15.16 16.21 23.89
C ARG A 342 15.07 16.78 25.30
N ASP A 343 13.87 16.82 25.88
CA ASP A 343 13.64 17.41 27.20
C ASP A 343 14.33 16.59 28.30
N ILE A 344 14.37 15.27 28.18
CA ILE A 344 15.16 14.37 29.03
C ILE A 344 16.64 14.75 28.98
N LEU A 345 17.21 14.88 27.79
CA LEU A 345 18.64 15.20 27.62
C LEU A 345 19.00 16.62 28.09
N VAL A 346 18.12 17.59 27.87
CA VAL A 346 18.29 18.96 28.38
C VAL A 346 18.33 18.97 29.90
N LYS A 347 17.40 18.24 30.55
CA LYS A 347 17.39 18.12 32.02
C LYS A 347 18.67 17.46 32.53
N GLN A 348 19.11 16.36 31.91
CA GLN A 348 20.35 15.68 32.29
C GLN A 348 21.58 16.58 32.16
N ARG A 349 21.66 17.40 31.12
CA ARG A 349 22.75 18.36 30.92
C ARG A 349 22.75 19.43 32.04
N ALA A 350 21.59 19.99 32.35
CA ALA A 350 21.48 20.99 33.43
C ALA A 350 21.85 20.41 34.79
N GLU A 351 21.48 19.16 35.09
CA GLU A 351 21.88 18.46 36.32
C GLU A 351 23.39 18.25 36.38
N ASN A 352 24.03 17.91 35.27
CA ASN A 352 25.49 17.78 35.17
C ASN A 352 26.20 19.13 35.38
N ASP A 353 25.69 20.23 34.80
CA ASP A 353 26.25 21.57 34.96
C ASP A 353 26.22 22.02 36.43
N ALA A 354 25.12 21.74 37.14
CA ALA A 354 25.04 22.02 38.57
C ALA A 354 26.06 21.22 39.39
N LYS A 355 26.31 19.95 39.01
CA LYS A 355 27.33 19.11 39.68
C LYS A 355 28.73 19.59 39.41
N LEU A 356 29.04 20.03 38.17
CA LEU A 356 30.33 20.60 37.80
C LEU A 356 30.66 21.82 38.64
N TYR A 357 29.67 22.70 38.84
CA TYR A 357 29.85 23.89 39.68
C TYR A 357 30.26 23.53 41.13
N ASN A 358 29.55 22.57 41.75
CA ASN A 358 29.85 22.12 43.11
C ASN A 358 31.21 21.44 43.23
N LEU A 359 31.58 20.56 42.28
CA LEU A 359 32.87 19.88 42.26
C LEU A 359 34.07 20.83 42.07
N GLN A 360 33.91 21.92 41.32
CA GLN A 360 34.93 22.94 41.17
C GLN A 360 35.18 23.70 42.47
N ALA A 361 34.12 23.96 43.24
CA ALA A 361 34.25 24.57 44.59
C ALA A 361 35.00 23.64 45.55
N ASP A 362 34.70 22.32 45.50
CA ASP A 362 35.35 21.30 46.35
C ASP A 362 36.86 21.18 46.07
N VAL A 363 37.29 21.31 44.80
CA VAL A 363 38.70 21.34 44.41
C VAL A 363 39.42 22.52 45.08
N GLY A 364 38.80 23.69 45.16
CA GLY A 364 39.37 24.87 45.86
C GLY A 364 39.63 24.57 47.34
N ILE A 365 38.65 23.97 48.03
CA ILE A 365 38.76 23.61 49.46
C ILE A 365 39.87 22.55 49.69
N CYS A 366 39.99 21.54 48.83
CA CYS A 366 41.04 20.53 48.95
C CYS A 366 42.44 21.13 48.86
N ASN A 367 42.66 22.09 47.96
CA ASN A 367 43.99 22.75 47.84
C ASN A 367 44.38 23.54 49.10
N GLU A 368 43.42 24.22 49.75
CA GLU A 368 43.71 24.94 51.00
C GLU A 368 44.03 23.97 52.14
N ALA A 369 43.34 22.84 52.21
CA ALA A 369 43.57 21.81 53.24
C ALA A 369 44.91 21.14 53.15
N LEU A 370 45.43 20.84 51.94
CA LEU A 370 46.78 20.29 51.71
C LEU A 370 47.88 21.19 52.30
N VAL A 371 47.74 22.49 52.27
CA VAL A 371 48.67 23.43 52.86
C VAL A 371 48.71 23.32 54.40
N LEU A 372 47.55 23.09 55.02
CA LEU A 372 47.43 22.91 56.48
C LEU A 372 48.00 21.58 56.98
N GLU A 373 47.76 20.48 56.22
CA GLU A 373 48.32 19.13 56.54
C GLU A 373 49.86 19.13 56.55
N GLY A 374 50.49 19.78 55.57
CA GLY A 374 51.93 19.93 55.52
C GLY A 374 52.51 20.61 56.77
N ARG A 375 51.78 21.53 57.36
CA ARG A 375 52.20 22.23 58.61
C ARG A 375 51.98 21.38 59.88
N LEU A 376 51.07 20.42 59.84
CA LEU A 376 50.79 19.53 60.97
C LEU A 376 51.78 18.36 61.04
N ALA A 377 52.29 17.85 59.92
CA ALA A 377 53.25 16.77 59.85
C ALA A 377 54.60 17.09 60.46
N GLU A 378 54.89 18.35 60.66
CA GLU A 378 56.14 18.83 61.24
C GLU A 378 56.14 18.90 62.78
N LYS A 379 55.01 18.53 63.44
CA LYS A 379 54.91 18.57 64.92
C LYS A 379 55.05 17.19 65.57
N ASP A 380 55.56 17.19 66.79
CA ASP A 380 55.98 16.07 67.62
C ASP A 380 55.09 14.80 67.51
N LYS A 381 55.65 13.59 67.78
CA LYS A 381 54.99 12.28 67.72
C LYS A 381 53.66 12.18 68.49
N GLU A 382 53.48 12.94 69.57
CA GLU A 382 52.20 13.02 70.31
C GLU A 382 51.11 13.66 69.47
N VAL A 383 51.44 14.71 68.74
CA VAL A 383 50.54 15.39 67.81
C VAL A 383 50.15 14.43 66.68
N ILE A 384 51.07 13.57 66.25
CA ILE A 384 50.79 12.55 65.19
C ILE A 384 49.75 11.54 65.64
N PHE A 385 49.81 11.11 66.92
CA PHE A 385 48.87 10.10 67.42
C PHE A 385 47.46 10.63 67.62
N VAL A 386 47.37 11.80 68.14
CA VAL A 386 46.11 12.55 68.31
C VAL A 386 45.55 12.92 66.92
N GLU A 387 46.43 13.31 66.01
CA GLU A 387 46.07 13.53 64.61
C GLU A 387 45.51 12.26 63.94
N LYS A 388 46.10 11.09 64.24
CA LYS A 388 45.62 9.83 63.70
C LYS A 388 44.19 9.49 64.19
N VAL A 389 43.85 9.73 65.43
CA VAL A 389 42.45 9.55 65.94
C VAL A 389 41.51 10.55 65.25
N ARG A 390 41.95 11.81 65.17
CA ARG A 390 41.17 12.84 64.48
C ARG A 390 40.95 12.50 63.00
N GLN A 391 41.99 12.04 62.30
CA GLN A 391 41.89 11.62 60.92
C GLN A 391 40.94 10.43 60.75
N LEU A 392 40.96 9.44 61.67
CA LEU A 392 40.04 8.31 61.69
C LEU A 392 38.60 8.73 62.04
N GLU A 393 38.40 9.70 62.92
CA GLU A 393 37.08 10.26 63.25
C GLU A 393 36.56 11.17 62.17
N ALA A 394 37.44 11.93 61.52
CA ALA A 394 37.12 12.79 60.41
C ALA A 394 37.13 12.04 59.08
N ALA A 395 37.62 10.78 59.10
CA ALA A 395 37.73 9.98 57.91
C ALA A 395 36.35 9.76 57.28
N VAL A 396 36.15 10.36 56.14
CA VAL A 396 34.95 10.18 55.35
C VAL A 396 35.13 8.94 54.51
N ASN A 397 34.08 8.19 54.46
CA ASN A 397 34.05 6.98 53.64
C ASN A 397 34.37 7.31 52.16
N PRO A 398 35.48 6.81 51.61
CA PRO A 398 35.91 7.13 50.26
C PRO A 398 34.91 6.65 49.19
N PHE A 399 33.98 5.75 49.58
CA PHE A 399 32.95 5.22 48.71
C PHE A 399 31.64 6.01 48.73
N SER A 400 31.48 6.99 49.61
CA SER A 400 30.24 7.76 49.72
C SER A 400 29.92 8.56 48.47
N MET A 401 30.89 9.32 47.94
CA MET A 401 30.73 10.06 46.68
C MET A 401 30.67 9.15 45.43
N PRO A 402 31.58 8.16 45.24
CA PRO A 402 31.42 7.19 44.17
C PRO A 402 30.06 6.52 44.17
N ARG A 403 29.54 6.10 45.35
CA ARG A 403 28.22 5.51 45.48
C ARG A 403 27.11 6.50 45.07
N GLN A 404 27.21 7.76 45.48
CA GLN A 404 26.25 8.79 45.09
C GLN A 404 26.23 8.96 43.56
N LEU A 405 27.40 9.12 42.95
CA LEU A 405 27.52 9.19 41.48
C LEU A 405 26.98 7.97 40.78
N ALA A 406 27.28 6.78 41.29
CA ALA A 406 26.75 5.54 40.74
C ALA A 406 25.21 5.46 40.85
N SER A 407 24.64 6.01 41.95
CA SER A 407 23.19 6.14 42.13
C SER A 407 22.56 7.07 41.06
N GLU A 408 23.21 8.21 40.85
CA GLU A 408 22.77 9.18 39.84
C GLU A 408 22.92 8.62 38.40
N GLN A 409 24.02 7.93 38.14
CA GLN A 409 24.20 7.23 36.85
C GLN A 409 23.14 6.18 36.64
N LYS A 410 22.85 5.33 37.65
CA LYS A 410 21.78 4.35 37.61
C LYS A 410 20.42 5.00 37.32
N ALA A 411 20.12 6.14 37.91
CA ALA A 411 18.89 6.90 37.68
C ALA A 411 18.80 7.37 36.22
N LYS A 412 19.90 7.91 35.68
CA LYS A 412 19.99 8.33 34.26
C LYS A 412 19.80 7.19 33.28
N GLU A 413 20.49 6.05 33.51
CA GLU A 413 20.38 4.89 32.65
C GLU A 413 18.93 4.34 32.65
N ASN A 414 18.24 4.38 33.80
CA ASN A 414 16.82 4.00 33.87
C ASN A 414 15.93 4.97 33.09
N GLU A 415 16.16 6.27 33.20
CA GLU A 415 15.40 7.29 32.46
C GLU A 415 15.55 7.11 30.93
N LEU A 416 16.76 6.79 30.47
CA LEU A 416 17.02 6.44 29.08
C LEU A 416 16.32 5.15 28.66
N LEU A 417 16.30 4.14 29.54
CA LEU A 417 15.60 2.88 29.28
C LEU A 417 14.10 3.11 29.11
N ASP A 418 13.49 3.95 29.94
CA ASP A 418 12.08 4.33 29.81
C ASP A 418 11.82 5.07 28.48
N GLY A 419 12.75 5.94 28.05
CA GLY A 419 12.70 6.57 26.74
C GLY A 419 12.68 5.55 25.60
N TYR A 420 13.60 4.58 25.59
CA TYR A 420 13.62 3.51 24.59
C TYR A 420 12.39 2.60 24.66
N ARG A 421 11.84 2.38 25.84
CA ARG A 421 10.57 1.63 26.02
C ARG A 421 9.41 2.33 25.32
N LEU A 422 9.28 3.65 25.48
CA LEU A 422 8.25 4.45 24.82
C LEU A 422 8.43 4.42 23.29
N LEU A 423 9.69 4.54 22.82
CA LEU A 423 10.00 4.43 21.40
C LEU A 423 9.62 3.05 20.83
N LEU A 424 9.92 1.98 21.57
CA LEU A 424 9.60 0.62 21.15
C LEU A 424 8.07 0.42 21.03
N VAL A 425 7.30 0.86 22.02
CA VAL A 425 5.83 0.79 21.98
C VAL A 425 5.27 1.54 20.77
N ARG A 426 5.77 2.75 20.48
CA ARG A 426 5.37 3.54 19.32
C ARG A 426 5.70 2.81 18.01
N ASP A 427 6.90 2.26 17.88
CA ASP A 427 7.36 1.61 16.67
C ASP A 427 6.61 0.28 16.45
N GLU A 428 6.28 -0.45 17.51
CA GLU A 428 5.42 -1.64 17.47
C GLU A 428 4.00 -1.30 17.02
N GLN A 429 3.40 -0.25 17.58
CA GLN A 429 2.08 0.22 17.15
C GLN A 429 2.08 0.57 15.65
N ARG A 430 3.09 1.29 15.21
CA ARG A 430 3.24 1.67 13.80
C ARG A 430 3.39 0.47 12.85
N ARG A 431 4.16 -0.56 13.26
CA ARG A 431 4.26 -1.83 12.53
C ARG A 431 2.90 -2.51 12.43
N ASP A 432 2.14 -2.53 13.52
CA ASP A 432 0.83 -3.18 13.60
C ASP A 432 -0.22 -2.43 12.76
N ASP A 433 -0.19 -1.10 12.77
CA ASP A 433 -1.03 -0.26 11.90
C ASP A 433 -0.76 -0.56 10.42
N TYR A 434 0.50 -0.66 10.02
CA TYR A 434 0.83 -1.03 8.63
C TYR A 434 0.51 -2.50 8.32
N SER A 435 0.59 -3.40 9.28
CA SER A 435 0.17 -4.79 9.13
C SER A 435 -1.32 -4.89 8.87
N PHE A 436 -2.12 -4.12 9.63
CA PHE A 436 -3.56 -4.00 9.42
C PHE A 436 -3.89 -3.51 8.01
N TRP A 437 -3.30 -2.39 7.58
CA TRP A 437 -3.57 -1.85 6.25
C TRP A 437 -3.09 -2.74 5.11
N LYS A 438 -1.95 -3.42 5.29
CA LYS A 438 -1.48 -4.43 4.33
C LYS A 438 -2.51 -5.55 4.15
N GLN A 439 -3.06 -6.06 5.23
CA GLN A 439 -4.09 -7.11 5.18
C GLN A 439 -5.39 -6.55 4.58
N ALA A 440 -5.86 -5.40 5.06
CA ALA A 440 -7.08 -4.75 4.60
C ALA A 440 -7.06 -4.51 3.08
N PHE A 441 -6.02 -3.91 2.53
CA PHE A 441 -5.89 -3.66 1.09
C PHE A 441 -5.61 -4.94 0.30
N GLY A 442 -4.92 -5.91 0.87
CA GLY A 442 -4.59 -7.17 0.21
C GLY A 442 -5.78 -8.12 0.08
N LYS A 443 -6.63 -8.20 1.12
CA LYS A 443 -7.70 -9.20 1.18
C LYS A 443 -9.05 -8.62 1.61
N ASP A 444 -9.12 -7.92 2.73
CA ASP A 444 -10.39 -7.71 3.44
C ASP A 444 -11.33 -6.76 2.67
N ILE A 445 -10.79 -5.67 2.10
CA ILE A 445 -11.56 -4.73 1.27
C ILE A 445 -12.00 -5.40 -0.02
N LYS A 446 -11.16 -6.23 -0.64
CA LYS A 446 -11.56 -7.01 -1.82
C LYS A 446 -12.73 -7.94 -1.50
N THR A 447 -12.68 -8.65 -0.39
CA THR A 447 -13.79 -9.52 0.07
C THR A 447 -15.06 -8.71 0.29
N LEU A 448 -14.99 -7.59 0.98
CA LEU A 448 -16.13 -6.70 1.21
C LEU A 448 -16.75 -6.17 -0.10
N LEU A 449 -15.92 -5.87 -1.09
CA LEU A 449 -16.41 -5.46 -2.42
C LEU A 449 -17.16 -6.60 -3.11
N PHE A 450 -16.64 -7.82 -3.05
CA PHE A 450 -17.32 -9.00 -3.60
C PHE A 450 -18.65 -9.28 -2.91
N ASP A 451 -18.71 -9.13 -1.58
CA ASP A 451 -19.96 -9.30 -0.81
C ASP A 451 -21.05 -8.30 -1.21
N ARG A 452 -20.68 -7.16 -1.77
CA ARG A 452 -21.63 -6.19 -2.34
C ARG A 452 -21.94 -6.42 -3.82
N VAL A 453 -20.96 -6.86 -4.58
CA VAL A 453 -21.07 -7.08 -6.03
C VAL A 453 -21.85 -8.35 -6.33
N CYS A 454 -21.67 -9.42 -5.57
CA CYS A 454 -22.36 -10.68 -5.79
C CYS A 454 -23.89 -10.53 -5.75
N PRO A 455 -24.53 -9.92 -4.74
CA PRO A 455 -25.97 -9.69 -4.73
C PRO A 455 -26.47 -8.82 -5.89
N PHE A 456 -25.69 -7.82 -6.30
CA PHE A 456 -26.00 -7.00 -7.46
C PHE A 456 -26.03 -7.83 -8.75
N LEU A 457 -24.96 -8.60 -9.02
CA LEU A 457 -24.87 -9.46 -10.19
C LEU A 457 -25.96 -10.52 -10.20
N GLU A 458 -26.26 -11.12 -9.04
CA GLU A 458 -27.33 -12.09 -8.87
C GLU A 458 -28.69 -11.48 -9.20
N ALA A 459 -29.02 -10.34 -8.61
CA ALA A 459 -30.28 -9.64 -8.82
C ALA A 459 -30.44 -9.23 -10.29
N LYS A 460 -29.40 -8.63 -10.90
CA LYS A 460 -29.46 -8.21 -12.31
C LYS A 460 -29.54 -9.38 -13.27
N THR A 461 -28.75 -10.41 -13.07
CA THR A 461 -28.80 -11.62 -13.91
C THR A 461 -30.18 -12.24 -13.87
N ASN A 462 -30.77 -12.40 -12.67
CA ASN A 462 -32.07 -13.02 -12.54
C ASN A 462 -33.22 -12.11 -13.02
N GLU A 463 -33.08 -10.76 -12.93
CA GLU A 463 -34.00 -9.81 -13.58
C GLU A 463 -34.02 -10.05 -15.09
N TYR A 464 -32.83 -10.14 -15.74
CA TYR A 464 -32.73 -10.36 -17.17
C TYR A 464 -33.27 -11.75 -17.60
N LEU A 465 -32.97 -12.77 -16.82
CA LEU A 465 -33.50 -14.11 -17.08
C LEU A 465 -35.05 -14.15 -16.94
N ALA A 466 -35.62 -13.41 -15.99
CA ALA A 466 -37.07 -13.31 -15.86
C ALA A 466 -37.71 -12.67 -17.09
N ASP A 467 -37.11 -11.62 -17.64
CA ASP A 467 -37.59 -10.95 -18.85
C ASP A 467 -37.43 -11.80 -20.12
N MET A 468 -36.42 -12.68 -20.21
CA MET A 468 -36.08 -13.46 -21.41
C MET A 468 -36.75 -14.85 -21.44
N ASN A 469 -36.88 -15.52 -20.29
CA ASN A 469 -37.39 -16.89 -20.23
C ASN A 469 -38.35 -17.15 -19.05
N ASN A 470 -39.07 -16.13 -18.58
CA ASN A 470 -40.00 -16.20 -17.47
C ASN A 470 -39.41 -16.73 -16.15
N GLY A 471 -38.09 -16.56 -15.95
CA GLY A 471 -37.39 -16.93 -14.72
C GLY A 471 -37.21 -18.43 -14.47
N GLN A 472 -37.30 -19.25 -15.50
CA GLN A 472 -37.06 -20.69 -15.42
C GLN A 472 -35.61 -21.05 -15.07
N ILE A 473 -34.70 -20.15 -15.31
CA ILE A 473 -33.27 -20.28 -14.96
C ILE A 473 -32.96 -19.30 -13.85
N LYS A 474 -32.24 -19.77 -12.85
CA LYS A 474 -31.73 -18.93 -11.75
C LYS A 474 -30.26 -19.07 -11.61
N VAL A 475 -29.58 -17.95 -11.41
CA VAL A 475 -28.12 -17.88 -11.18
C VAL A 475 -27.87 -17.33 -9.79
N LYS A 476 -26.94 -17.93 -9.08
CA LYS A 476 -26.51 -17.51 -7.74
C LYS A 476 -25.01 -17.22 -7.75
N PHE A 477 -24.64 -16.09 -7.21
CA PHE A 477 -23.26 -15.68 -7.01
C PHE A 477 -22.90 -15.81 -5.52
N SER A 478 -21.80 -16.47 -5.20
CA SER A 478 -21.37 -16.68 -3.81
C SER A 478 -19.86 -16.42 -3.66
N THR A 479 -19.48 -15.83 -2.55
CA THR A 479 -18.08 -15.66 -2.12
C THR A 479 -17.57 -16.87 -1.35
N THR A 480 -18.47 -17.77 -0.93
CA THR A 480 -18.14 -18.99 -0.20
C THR A 480 -18.66 -20.22 -0.93
N ARG A 481 -17.92 -21.31 -0.82
CA ARG A 481 -18.31 -22.62 -1.33
C ARG A 481 -18.38 -23.63 -0.20
N MET A 482 -19.51 -24.32 -0.09
CA MET A 482 -19.66 -25.48 0.80
C MET A 482 -18.80 -26.65 0.28
N MET A 483 -17.91 -27.13 1.11
CA MET A 483 -17.11 -28.32 0.81
C MET A 483 -17.92 -29.60 1.12
N LYS A 484 -17.52 -30.72 0.54
CA LYS A 484 -18.14 -32.03 0.84
C LYS A 484 -18.01 -32.42 2.32
N SER A 485 -17.08 -31.83 3.07
CA SER A 485 -16.93 -31.96 4.52
C SER A 485 -17.95 -31.19 5.34
N GLY A 486 -18.74 -30.29 4.74
CA GLY A 486 -19.65 -29.39 5.43
C GLY A 486 -19.01 -28.04 5.84
N ASP A 487 -17.71 -27.86 5.61
CA ASP A 487 -17.00 -26.62 5.91
C ASP A 487 -17.22 -25.60 4.79
N GLU A 488 -17.36 -24.32 5.16
CA GLU A 488 -17.32 -23.22 4.21
C GLU A 488 -15.87 -22.83 3.88
N LYS A 489 -15.59 -22.75 2.59
CA LYS A 489 -14.31 -22.24 2.09
C LYS A 489 -14.53 -20.93 1.34
N ASP A 490 -13.72 -19.92 1.65
CA ASP A 490 -13.61 -18.67 0.89
C ASP A 490 -13.23 -19.00 -0.56
N GLN A 491 -14.21 -19.15 -1.41
CA GLN A 491 -14.01 -19.43 -2.82
C GLN A 491 -15.18 -18.84 -3.61
N PHE A 492 -14.88 -17.90 -4.48
CA PHE A 492 -15.87 -17.37 -5.40
C PHE A 492 -16.42 -18.50 -6.30
N CYS A 493 -17.72 -18.59 -6.40
CA CYS A 493 -18.37 -19.52 -7.30
C CYS A 493 -19.70 -18.95 -7.80
N VAL A 494 -20.04 -19.31 -9.02
CA VAL A 494 -21.33 -19.00 -9.63
C VAL A 494 -22.00 -20.33 -9.99
N THR A 495 -23.24 -20.47 -9.56
CA THR A 495 -24.05 -21.65 -9.84
C THR A 495 -25.30 -21.24 -10.62
N ALA A 496 -25.70 -22.06 -11.57
CA ALA A 496 -26.93 -21.90 -12.33
C ALA A 496 -27.83 -23.13 -12.14
N SER A 497 -29.12 -22.90 -11.97
CA SER A 497 -30.14 -23.95 -11.88
C SER A 497 -31.26 -23.67 -12.85
N SER A 498 -31.85 -24.73 -13.43
CA SER A 498 -32.98 -24.66 -14.33
C SER A 498 -34.14 -25.46 -13.76
N ASP A 499 -35.39 -24.96 -13.92
CA ASP A 499 -36.61 -25.67 -13.55
C ASP A 499 -36.78 -26.97 -14.32
N THR A 500 -36.02 -27.18 -15.41
CA THR A 500 -35.95 -28.45 -16.16
C THR A 500 -35.23 -29.58 -15.41
N GLY A 501 -34.75 -29.30 -14.18
CA GLY A 501 -34.16 -30.27 -13.25
C GLY A 501 -32.64 -30.33 -13.24
N SER A 502 -31.95 -29.46 -13.97
CA SER A 502 -30.48 -29.38 -13.92
C SER A 502 -29.99 -28.24 -13.01
N ASN A 503 -29.09 -28.58 -12.07
CA ASN A 503 -28.39 -27.62 -11.20
C ASN A 503 -26.92 -27.44 -11.59
N ILE A 504 -26.53 -27.90 -12.78
CA ILE A 504 -25.17 -27.86 -13.27
C ILE A 504 -25.18 -27.22 -14.66
N PHE A 505 -24.52 -26.08 -14.82
CA PHE A 505 -24.50 -25.30 -16.06
C PHE A 505 -24.05 -26.13 -17.27
N GLU A 506 -23.09 -27.03 -17.10
CA GLU A 506 -22.55 -27.89 -18.14
C GLU A 506 -23.62 -28.82 -18.75
N LEU A 507 -24.66 -29.14 -17.98
CA LEU A 507 -25.77 -29.99 -18.41
C LEU A 507 -26.94 -29.23 -19.04
N PHE A 508 -26.90 -27.89 -19.06
CA PHE A 508 -27.92 -27.07 -19.71
C PHE A 508 -27.94 -27.33 -21.22
N SER A 509 -29.12 -27.20 -21.80
CA SER A 509 -29.26 -27.18 -23.26
C SER A 509 -28.49 -26.01 -23.89
N GLY A 510 -28.25 -26.07 -25.21
CA GLY A 510 -27.60 -24.99 -25.93
C GLY A 510 -28.32 -23.65 -25.75
N ALA A 511 -29.64 -23.65 -25.82
CA ALA A 511 -30.48 -22.46 -25.60
C ALA A 511 -30.37 -21.89 -24.18
N GLU A 512 -30.47 -22.73 -23.16
CA GLU A 512 -30.31 -22.33 -21.76
C GLU A 512 -28.93 -21.77 -21.48
N LYS A 513 -27.86 -22.41 -21.97
CA LYS A 513 -26.48 -21.93 -21.85
C LYS A 513 -26.32 -20.54 -22.47
N GLN A 514 -26.88 -20.33 -23.63
CA GLN A 514 -26.79 -19.07 -24.35
C GLN A 514 -27.52 -17.95 -23.61
N LEU A 515 -28.77 -18.15 -23.19
CA LEU A 515 -29.54 -17.17 -22.44
C LEU A 515 -28.88 -16.85 -21.10
N THR A 516 -28.42 -17.87 -20.37
CA THR A 516 -27.77 -17.67 -19.09
C THR A 516 -26.46 -16.87 -19.24
N SER A 517 -25.65 -17.24 -20.25
CA SER A 517 -24.40 -16.53 -20.53
C SER A 517 -24.64 -15.09 -20.97
N PHE A 518 -25.71 -14.84 -21.71
CA PHE A 518 -26.13 -13.51 -22.13
C PHE A 518 -26.55 -12.66 -20.91
N ALA A 519 -27.43 -13.19 -20.05
CA ALA A 519 -27.91 -12.48 -18.85
C ALA A 519 -26.76 -12.12 -17.88
N VAL A 520 -25.85 -13.08 -17.64
CA VAL A 520 -24.66 -12.84 -16.79
C VAL A 520 -23.76 -11.77 -17.42
N GLY A 521 -23.51 -11.87 -18.72
CA GLY A 521 -22.69 -10.87 -19.40
C GLY A 521 -23.31 -9.47 -19.36
N MET A 522 -24.65 -9.37 -19.49
CA MET A 522 -25.36 -8.10 -19.32
C MET A 522 -25.19 -7.52 -17.92
N ALA A 523 -25.31 -8.33 -16.89
CA ALA A 523 -25.08 -7.90 -15.51
C ALA A 523 -23.63 -7.43 -15.29
N LEU A 524 -22.65 -8.11 -15.91
CA LEU A 524 -21.24 -7.68 -15.90
C LEU A 524 -21.05 -6.35 -16.67
N SER A 525 -21.77 -6.15 -17.78
CA SER A 525 -21.76 -4.87 -18.51
C SER A 525 -22.31 -3.73 -17.66
N ASP A 526 -23.39 -3.97 -16.92
CA ASP A 526 -23.96 -2.98 -16.00
C ASP A 526 -22.99 -2.66 -14.86
N LEU A 527 -22.36 -3.68 -14.28
CA LEU A 527 -21.34 -3.48 -13.27
C LEU A 527 -20.18 -2.62 -13.80
N ALA A 528 -19.69 -2.92 -15.00
CA ALA A 528 -18.63 -2.13 -15.64
C ALA A 528 -19.10 -0.69 -15.92
N GLY A 529 -20.35 -0.51 -16.29
CA GLY A 529 -20.95 0.80 -16.53
C GLY A 529 -21.08 1.67 -15.28
N MET A 530 -21.28 1.07 -14.10
CA MET A 530 -21.34 1.79 -12.82
C MET A 530 -19.98 2.31 -12.36
N GLN A 531 -18.90 1.69 -12.80
CA GLN A 531 -17.55 2.02 -12.34
C GLN A 531 -16.88 3.10 -13.20
N THR A 532 -17.36 3.33 -14.40
CA THR A 532 -16.84 4.35 -15.31
C THR A 532 -17.90 5.40 -15.56
N GLU A 533 -17.57 6.69 -15.43
CA GLU A 533 -18.48 7.80 -15.81
C GLU A 533 -18.88 7.78 -17.30
N GLY A 534 -18.58 6.72 -18.02
CA GLY A 534 -18.90 6.46 -19.40
C GLY A 534 -19.13 4.98 -19.65
N ALA A 535 -20.30 4.45 -19.28
CA ALA A 535 -20.72 3.12 -19.68
C ALA A 535 -20.51 2.92 -21.18
N SER A 536 -19.99 1.73 -21.60
CA SER A 536 -20.00 1.38 -23.03
C SER A 536 -21.41 1.47 -23.56
N SER A 537 -21.60 2.35 -24.53
CA SER A 537 -22.90 2.45 -25.18
C SER A 537 -22.99 1.66 -26.47
N PHE A 538 -22.00 0.78 -26.76
CA PHE A 538 -22.10 -0.19 -27.84
C PHE A 538 -22.03 -1.63 -27.33
N MET A 539 -22.55 -2.55 -28.15
CA MET A 539 -22.60 -3.97 -27.85
C MET A 539 -22.57 -4.78 -29.15
N ILE A 540 -21.98 -5.97 -29.11
CA ILE A 540 -21.94 -6.89 -30.24
C ILE A 540 -22.62 -8.19 -29.84
N LEU A 541 -23.66 -8.56 -30.58
CA LEU A 541 -24.44 -9.78 -30.41
C LEU A 541 -24.24 -10.65 -31.65
N ASP A 542 -23.44 -11.70 -31.53
CA ASP A 542 -23.10 -12.61 -32.66
C ASP A 542 -23.90 -13.91 -32.54
N GLU A 543 -24.96 -14.03 -33.35
CA GLU A 543 -25.90 -15.14 -33.38
C GLU A 543 -26.56 -15.44 -31.99
N PRO A 544 -27.12 -14.44 -31.28
CA PRO A 544 -27.69 -14.63 -29.95
C PRO A 544 -28.97 -15.48 -29.96
N PHE A 545 -29.54 -15.72 -31.10
CA PHE A 545 -30.79 -16.48 -31.31
C PHE A 545 -30.53 -17.96 -31.65
N LEU A 546 -29.29 -18.37 -31.78
CA LEU A 546 -28.96 -19.76 -32.13
C LEU A 546 -29.54 -20.69 -31.05
N TYR A 547 -30.24 -21.75 -31.50
CA TYR A 547 -30.93 -22.73 -30.64
C TYR A 547 -32.18 -22.20 -29.90
N GLN A 548 -32.62 -20.95 -30.16
CA GLN A 548 -33.81 -20.39 -29.49
C GLN A 548 -35.10 -20.77 -30.28
N SER A 549 -36.19 -20.93 -29.56
CA SER A 549 -37.54 -21.04 -30.17
C SER A 549 -37.95 -19.67 -30.76
N PRO A 550 -38.86 -19.65 -31.75
CA PRO A 550 -39.39 -18.37 -32.29
C PRO A 550 -39.93 -17.42 -31.19
N GLU A 551 -40.61 -17.95 -30.21
CA GLU A 551 -41.12 -17.17 -29.06
C GLU A 551 -39.97 -16.56 -28.23
N ASN A 552 -38.93 -17.33 -27.95
CA ASN A 552 -37.74 -16.82 -27.26
C ASN A 552 -36.99 -15.77 -28.08
N CYS A 553 -37.00 -15.90 -29.43
CA CYS A 553 -36.40 -14.88 -30.31
C CYS A 553 -37.15 -13.55 -30.20
N GLU A 554 -38.49 -13.58 -30.18
CA GLU A 554 -39.31 -12.36 -30.00
C GLU A 554 -39.08 -11.75 -28.61
N ASN A 555 -39.10 -12.57 -27.54
CA ASN A 555 -38.81 -12.10 -26.19
C ASN A 555 -37.40 -11.46 -26.10
N LEU A 556 -36.43 -12.06 -26.70
CA LEU A 556 -35.06 -11.53 -26.69
C LEU A 556 -34.91 -10.22 -27.48
N ILE A 557 -35.60 -10.09 -28.65
CA ILE A 557 -35.66 -8.82 -29.41
C ILE A 557 -36.38 -7.75 -28.58
N ASN A 558 -37.48 -8.06 -27.96
CA ASN A 558 -38.19 -7.15 -27.08
C ASN A 558 -37.33 -6.73 -25.90
N PHE A 559 -36.58 -7.65 -25.30
CA PHE A 559 -35.60 -7.36 -24.25
C PHE A 559 -34.53 -6.40 -24.76
N ILE A 560 -33.88 -6.70 -25.88
CA ILE A 560 -32.85 -5.87 -26.47
C ILE A 560 -33.35 -4.46 -26.74
N THR A 561 -34.52 -4.31 -27.36
CA THR A 561 -35.07 -3.03 -27.77
C THR A 561 -35.58 -2.20 -26.57
N THR A 562 -36.04 -2.84 -25.49
CA THR A 562 -36.59 -2.13 -24.32
C THR A 562 -35.55 -1.85 -23.25
N LYS A 563 -34.77 -2.85 -22.89
CA LYS A 563 -33.78 -2.75 -21.78
C LYS A 563 -32.43 -2.15 -22.21
N LEU A 564 -32.04 -2.36 -23.46
CA LEU A 564 -30.76 -1.84 -24.00
C LEU A 564 -30.92 -0.53 -24.79
N LYS A 565 -32.06 0.14 -24.69
CA LYS A 565 -32.31 1.43 -25.39
C LYS A 565 -31.28 2.52 -25.08
N ASN A 566 -30.55 2.40 -23.97
CA ASN A 566 -29.47 3.33 -23.58
C ASN A 566 -28.15 3.06 -24.32
N LYS A 567 -28.04 1.94 -25.05
CA LYS A 567 -26.88 1.68 -25.91
C LYS A 567 -27.03 2.46 -27.21
N SER A 568 -26.00 3.23 -27.57
CA SER A 568 -26.01 4.02 -28.81
C SER A 568 -26.04 3.14 -30.05
N THR A 569 -25.41 1.96 -30.00
CA THR A 569 -25.34 1.02 -31.12
C THR A 569 -25.18 -0.40 -30.61
N ILE A 570 -26.06 -1.28 -31.07
CA ILE A 570 -26.02 -2.72 -30.85
C ILE A 570 -25.86 -3.40 -32.20
N LEU A 571 -24.69 -3.99 -32.43
CA LEU A 571 -24.44 -4.77 -33.65
C LEU A 571 -24.98 -6.18 -33.46
N LEU A 572 -26.08 -6.49 -34.11
CA LEU A 572 -26.71 -7.79 -34.07
C LEU A 572 -26.39 -8.57 -35.37
N ILE A 573 -25.66 -9.65 -35.23
CA ILE A 573 -25.38 -10.57 -36.34
C ILE A 573 -26.38 -11.72 -36.24
N SER A 574 -27.11 -11.98 -37.32
CA SER A 574 -27.98 -13.15 -37.39
C SER A 574 -28.20 -13.64 -38.80
N ASN A 575 -28.51 -14.92 -38.92
CA ASN A 575 -28.95 -15.58 -40.15
C ASN A 575 -30.47 -15.76 -40.20
N GLU A 576 -31.19 -15.37 -39.16
CA GLU A 576 -32.65 -15.56 -39.05
C GLU A 576 -33.40 -14.55 -39.95
N ASP A 577 -33.98 -15.03 -41.04
CA ASP A 577 -34.73 -14.19 -41.98
C ASP A 577 -35.87 -13.42 -41.32
N ASN A 578 -36.51 -14.01 -40.30
CA ASN A 578 -37.61 -13.42 -39.54
C ASN A 578 -37.22 -12.12 -38.82
N LEU A 579 -35.98 -11.96 -38.46
CA LEU A 579 -35.48 -10.75 -37.79
C LEU A 579 -35.45 -9.54 -38.69
N SER A 580 -35.33 -9.76 -40.00
CA SER A 580 -35.37 -8.71 -40.99
C SER A 580 -36.70 -7.88 -40.95
N ASN A 581 -37.79 -8.44 -40.43
CA ASN A 581 -39.04 -7.75 -40.28
C ASN A 581 -39.17 -7.00 -38.95
N LEU A 582 -38.36 -7.34 -37.96
CA LEU A 582 -38.41 -6.80 -36.61
C LEU A 582 -37.39 -5.64 -36.40
N VAL A 583 -36.34 -5.59 -37.24
CA VAL A 583 -35.26 -4.57 -37.07
C VAL A 583 -35.21 -3.71 -38.35
N SER A 584 -35.44 -2.40 -38.17
CA SER A 584 -35.47 -1.43 -39.27
C SER A 584 -34.08 -1.04 -39.78
N ASN A 585 -33.10 -0.92 -38.87
CA ASN A 585 -31.73 -0.54 -39.25
C ASN A 585 -30.94 -1.79 -39.65
N ARG A 586 -30.43 -1.82 -40.88
CA ARG A 586 -29.72 -2.99 -41.43
C ARG A 586 -28.48 -2.62 -42.20
N VAL A 587 -27.47 -3.50 -42.12
CA VAL A 587 -26.32 -3.54 -43.00
C VAL A 587 -26.33 -4.93 -43.65
N HIS A 588 -26.41 -4.96 -44.97
CA HIS A 588 -26.34 -6.23 -45.72
C HIS A 588 -24.97 -6.36 -46.37
N VAL A 589 -24.29 -7.47 -46.10
CA VAL A 589 -22.99 -7.75 -46.67
C VAL A 589 -23.08 -8.86 -47.70
N VAL A 590 -22.36 -8.72 -48.78
CA VAL A 590 -22.30 -9.71 -49.84
C VAL A 590 -20.86 -10.16 -50.05
N LYS A 591 -20.66 -11.48 -50.09
CA LYS A 591 -19.37 -12.08 -50.36
C LYS A 591 -19.34 -12.58 -51.80
N ASN A 592 -18.31 -12.16 -52.53
CA ASN A 592 -18.00 -12.60 -53.89
C ASN A 592 -16.52 -12.96 -54.01
N LYS A 593 -16.21 -14.16 -54.49
CA LYS A 593 -14.83 -14.64 -54.69
C LYS A 593 -13.95 -14.45 -53.45
N GLY A 594 -14.48 -14.80 -52.28
CA GLY A 594 -13.77 -14.69 -51.01
C GLY A 594 -13.68 -13.27 -50.45
N VAL A 595 -14.28 -12.25 -51.09
CA VAL A 595 -14.22 -10.85 -50.67
C VAL A 595 -15.60 -10.35 -50.30
N THR A 596 -15.74 -9.86 -49.07
CA THR A 596 -16.96 -9.27 -48.49
C THR A 596 -16.98 -7.77 -48.73
N SER A 597 -18.13 -7.24 -49.16
CA SER A 597 -18.45 -5.83 -49.30
C SER A 597 -19.85 -5.54 -48.78
N ILE A 598 -20.20 -4.27 -48.54
CA ILE A 598 -21.56 -3.86 -48.23
C ILE A 598 -22.37 -3.89 -49.55
N ALA A 599 -23.56 -4.50 -49.52
CA ALA A 599 -24.51 -4.36 -50.62
C ALA A 599 -24.97 -2.90 -50.68
N GLY A 600 -24.89 -2.30 -51.84
CA GLY A 600 -25.33 -0.92 -52.11
C GLY A 600 -26.85 -0.75 -52.02
#